data_fe73ec4fc479ecb3a9bc73e8d032aa46
#
_entry.id   fe73ec4fc479ecb3a9bc73e8d032aa46
#
_cell.length_a   1.000
_cell.length_b   1.000
_cell.length_c   1.000
_cell.angle_alpha   90.00
_cell.angle_beta   90.00
_cell.angle_gamma   90.00
#
_symmetry.space_group_name_H-M   'P 1'
#
loop_
_entity.id
_entity.type
_entity.pdbx_description
1 polymer ?
#
loop_
_entity_poly.entity_id
_entity_poly.type
_entity_poly.pdbx_seq_one_letter_code
_entity_poly.pdbx_strand_id
1 'polypeptide(L)'
;MKKLLLSAALTAFGLLATPALAQQVNAYCSTNQTWCEMAASEFTKATGIKVVQTHLGTGEALARLKAEAANPKTDLWWGGTGDPFLAAAEEKLLDAYRPAYTKDLYDWSVRQYDMSGNFVGAFYTSFIGMGWNEETLGKKKLAAPKCWADLTDPKYKGEIEMAHPGSSGGAYTIVAGLIQLMGEDAAFEYMKKLHKNITSYTKSSQAQAKNVARGEAGIGISFLFGFEEERQAGFKSVRATAPCEGTAYELGGIALIKGARNGELAKKYYDWLMSPVGQGIGAKANSLQNPANKTFKQDAKIPTMDGVKLINYDFKKYGASAERKRILEKWEKEVNSLPR
;
A
#
# COMPACT_ATOMS: atom_id res chain seq x y z
N MET A 1 -33.86 19.08 -82.55
CA MET A 1 -34.21 19.07 -81.15
C MET A 1 -33.24 18.18 -80.41
N LYS A 2 -32.20 18.75 -79.83
CA LYS A 2 -31.15 18.04 -79.07
C LYS A 2 -31.48 18.14 -77.57
N LYS A 3 -31.69 17.00 -76.94
CA LYS A 3 -31.92 16.91 -75.46
C LYS A 3 -30.52 16.81 -74.80
N LEU A 4 -30.17 17.77 -73.95
CA LEU A 4 -29.03 17.73 -73.03
C LEU A 4 -29.48 16.92 -71.81
N LEU A 5 -28.73 15.86 -71.52
CA LEU A 5 -28.81 15.09 -70.22
C LEU A 5 -27.75 15.68 -69.29
N LEU A 6 -28.18 16.30 -68.21
CA LEU A 6 -27.29 16.76 -67.12
C LEU A 6 -27.13 15.56 -66.15
N SER A 7 -25.91 15.01 -66.04
CA SER A 7 -25.54 14.02 -65.00
C SER A 7 -25.06 14.77 -63.77
N ALA A 8 -25.80 14.68 -62.68
CA ALA A 8 -25.39 15.15 -61.37
C ALA A 8 -24.51 14.04 -60.68
N ALA A 9 -23.23 14.34 -60.51
CA ALA A 9 -22.32 13.50 -59.73
C ALA A 9 -22.49 13.82 -58.24
N LEU A 10 -23.09 12.93 -57.44
CA LEU A 10 -23.09 12.99 -55.98
C LEU A 10 -21.71 12.52 -55.47
N THR A 11 -20.89 13.46 -55.03
CA THR A 11 -19.65 13.17 -54.27
C THR A 11 -20.06 12.80 -52.81
N ALA A 12 -20.05 11.50 -52.49
CA ALA A 12 -20.20 11.02 -51.12
C ALA A 12 -18.89 11.30 -50.35
N PHE A 13 -18.92 12.30 -49.46
CA PHE A 13 -17.87 12.53 -48.48
C PHE A 13 -17.97 11.47 -47.40
N GLY A 14 -17.22 10.38 -47.52
CA GLY A 14 -17.08 9.37 -46.48
C GLY A 14 -16.30 9.96 -45.28
N LEU A 15 -17.01 10.25 -44.19
CA LEU A 15 -16.39 10.52 -42.90
C LEU A 15 -15.61 9.26 -42.48
N LEU A 16 -14.31 9.27 -42.68
CA LEU A 16 -13.39 8.32 -42.07
C LEU A 16 -13.41 8.59 -40.53
N ALA A 17 -14.27 7.85 -39.83
CA ALA A 17 -14.20 7.78 -38.38
C ALA A 17 -12.87 7.09 -38.04
N THR A 18 -11.86 7.89 -37.66
CA THR A 18 -10.65 7.36 -37.03
C THR A 18 -11.06 6.62 -35.79
N PRO A 19 -10.64 5.35 -35.59
CA PRO A 19 -10.93 4.66 -34.36
C PRO A 19 -10.33 5.48 -33.21
N ALA A 20 -11.16 6.01 -32.32
CA ALA A 20 -10.72 6.62 -31.10
C ALA A 20 -9.93 5.55 -30.34
N LEU A 21 -8.59 5.69 -30.28
CA LEU A 21 -7.77 4.86 -29.42
C LEU A 21 -8.39 4.91 -28.03
N ALA A 22 -8.86 3.77 -27.52
CA ALA A 22 -9.48 3.70 -26.22
C ALA A 22 -8.53 4.29 -25.19
N GLN A 23 -8.92 5.42 -24.57
CA GLN A 23 -8.10 6.10 -23.58
C GLN A 23 -7.94 5.15 -22.37
N GLN A 24 -6.72 4.74 -22.07
CA GLN A 24 -6.44 3.74 -21.04
C GLN A 24 -5.26 4.16 -20.19
N VAL A 25 -5.36 3.90 -18.89
CA VAL A 25 -4.26 3.99 -17.91
C VAL A 25 -3.97 2.59 -17.39
N ASN A 26 -2.70 2.19 -17.39
CA ASN A 26 -2.24 0.99 -16.73
C ASN A 26 -1.70 1.37 -15.35
N ALA A 27 -2.16 0.73 -14.29
CA ALA A 27 -1.76 1.08 -12.94
C ALA A 27 -1.32 -0.16 -12.14
N TYR A 28 -0.24 -0.03 -11.38
CA TYR A 28 0.05 -0.94 -10.27
C TYR A 28 -0.68 -0.41 -9.03
N CYS A 29 -1.37 -1.30 -8.35
CA CYS A 29 -2.04 -1.00 -7.08
C CYS A 29 -1.57 -1.96 -5.99
N SER A 30 -1.12 -1.42 -4.88
CA SER A 30 -0.50 -2.18 -3.78
C SER A 30 -1.27 -2.06 -2.45
N THR A 31 -2.52 -1.60 -2.50
CA THR A 31 -3.41 -1.55 -1.34
C THR A 31 -4.45 -2.68 -1.39
N ASN A 32 -5.56 -2.58 -0.65
CA ASN A 32 -6.66 -3.55 -0.67
C ASN A 32 -7.19 -3.74 -2.11
N GLN A 33 -7.31 -5.00 -2.56
CA GLN A 33 -7.71 -5.33 -3.92
C GLN A 33 -9.09 -4.76 -4.28
N THR A 34 -10.06 -4.85 -3.37
CA THR A 34 -11.41 -4.29 -3.58
C THR A 34 -11.35 -2.77 -3.78
N TRP A 35 -10.48 -2.07 -3.03
CA TRP A 35 -10.27 -0.64 -3.23
C TRP A 35 -9.66 -0.36 -4.61
N CYS A 36 -8.65 -1.12 -5.02
CA CYS A 36 -8.05 -1.00 -6.34
C CYS A 36 -9.09 -1.11 -7.46
N GLU A 37 -9.92 -2.16 -7.40
CA GLU A 37 -10.95 -2.44 -8.40
C GLU A 37 -12.05 -1.37 -8.41
N MET A 38 -12.51 -0.96 -7.23
CA MET A 38 -13.53 0.08 -7.08
C MET A 38 -13.03 1.44 -7.58
N ALA A 39 -11.79 1.83 -7.27
CA ALA A 39 -11.21 3.07 -7.74
C ALA A 39 -11.10 3.10 -9.28
N ALA A 40 -10.65 2.01 -9.90
CA ALA A 40 -10.60 1.89 -11.35
C ALA A 40 -11.99 2.01 -12.00
N SER A 41 -12.98 1.33 -11.43
CA SER A 41 -14.36 1.34 -11.93
C SER A 41 -14.99 2.74 -11.82
N GLU A 42 -14.89 3.38 -10.66
CA GLU A 42 -15.50 4.69 -10.42
C GLU A 42 -14.82 5.81 -11.24
N PHE A 43 -13.49 5.77 -11.39
CA PHE A 43 -12.79 6.68 -12.29
C PHE A 43 -13.21 6.48 -13.74
N THR A 44 -13.30 5.23 -14.19
CA THR A 44 -13.74 4.92 -15.56
C THR A 44 -15.16 5.42 -15.82
N LYS A 45 -16.09 5.21 -14.87
CA LYS A 45 -17.46 5.73 -14.96
C LYS A 45 -17.51 7.26 -15.03
N ALA A 46 -16.68 7.94 -14.23
CA ALA A 46 -16.68 9.40 -14.13
C ALA A 46 -16.04 10.08 -15.35
N THR A 47 -15.10 9.43 -16.04
CA THR A 47 -14.25 10.10 -17.04
C THR A 47 -14.29 9.45 -18.44
N GLY A 48 -14.78 8.22 -18.54
CA GLY A 48 -14.67 7.41 -19.76
C GLY A 48 -13.26 6.85 -20.02
N ILE A 49 -12.27 7.18 -19.18
CA ILE A 49 -10.90 6.66 -19.29
C ILE A 49 -10.82 5.31 -18.61
N LYS A 50 -10.51 4.26 -19.35
CA LYS A 50 -10.37 2.90 -18.81
C LYS A 50 -9.12 2.81 -17.92
N VAL A 51 -9.25 2.20 -16.75
CA VAL A 51 -8.10 1.84 -15.90
C VAL A 51 -7.94 0.33 -15.88
N VAL A 52 -6.75 -0.14 -16.25
CA VAL A 52 -6.34 -1.54 -16.13
C VAL A 52 -5.35 -1.65 -14.97
N GLN A 53 -5.75 -2.37 -13.94
CA GLN A 53 -4.93 -2.50 -12.74
C GLN A 53 -4.29 -3.88 -12.62
N THR A 54 -3.05 -3.90 -12.11
CA THR A 54 -2.36 -5.09 -11.63
C THR A 54 -2.15 -4.93 -10.13
N HIS A 55 -2.71 -5.85 -9.33
CA HIS A 55 -2.54 -5.86 -7.88
C HIS A 55 -1.24 -6.57 -7.51
N LEU A 56 -0.35 -5.89 -6.78
CA LEU A 56 0.99 -6.35 -6.40
C LEU A 56 1.33 -5.87 -4.98
N GLY A 57 2.09 -6.67 -4.22
CA GLY A 57 2.76 -6.14 -3.02
C GLY A 57 3.78 -5.06 -3.39
N THR A 58 4.02 -4.07 -2.50
CA THR A 58 4.91 -2.93 -2.84
C THR A 58 6.34 -3.35 -3.14
N GLY A 59 6.87 -4.37 -2.48
CA GLY A 59 8.19 -4.92 -2.80
C GLY A 59 8.24 -5.59 -4.17
N GLU A 60 7.19 -6.31 -4.54
CA GLU A 60 7.03 -6.93 -5.86
C GLU A 60 6.87 -5.88 -6.97
N ALA A 61 6.06 -4.84 -6.72
CA ALA A 61 5.89 -3.73 -7.66
C ALA A 61 7.21 -3.02 -7.94
N LEU A 62 8.02 -2.73 -6.92
CA LEU A 62 9.35 -2.16 -7.09
C LEU A 62 10.27 -3.04 -7.93
N ALA A 63 10.32 -4.35 -7.65
CA ALA A 63 11.13 -5.29 -8.41
C ALA A 63 10.72 -5.34 -9.89
N ARG A 64 9.40 -5.31 -10.15
CA ARG A 64 8.85 -5.31 -11.49
C ARG A 64 9.14 -4.01 -12.24
N LEU A 65 8.99 -2.85 -11.59
CA LEU A 65 9.37 -1.55 -12.18
C LEU A 65 10.85 -1.51 -12.59
N LYS A 66 11.75 -2.06 -11.76
CA LYS A 66 13.17 -2.20 -12.12
C LYS A 66 13.38 -3.05 -13.38
N ALA A 67 12.70 -4.18 -13.46
CA ALA A 67 12.81 -5.07 -14.62
C ALA A 67 12.21 -4.46 -15.91
N GLU A 68 11.23 -3.56 -15.77
CA GLU A 68 10.53 -2.91 -16.88
C GLU A 68 11.08 -1.51 -17.21
N ALA A 69 12.15 -1.05 -16.54
CA ALA A 69 12.64 0.34 -16.61
C ALA A 69 12.92 0.83 -18.06
N ALA A 70 13.41 -0.06 -18.94
CA ALA A 70 13.66 0.27 -20.34
C ALA A 70 12.39 0.34 -21.22
N ASN A 71 11.29 -0.26 -20.77
CA ASN A 71 10.01 -0.29 -21.50
C ASN A 71 8.86 -0.44 -20.50
N PRO A 72 8.48 0.63 -19.80
CA PRO A 72 7.46 0.62 -18.74
C PRO A 72 6.12 0.05 -19.24
N LYS A 73 5.51 -0.81 -18.44
CA LYS A 73 4.21 -1.42 -18.74
C LYS A 73 3.07 -0.80 -17.93
N THR A 74 3.40 0.00 -16.96
CA THR A 74 2.45 0.74 -16.13
C THR A 74 2.70 2.24 -16.21
N ASP A 75 1.66 3.03 -16.00
CA ASP A 75 1.70 4.49 -16.09
C ASP A 75 1.69 5.15 -14.70
N LEU A 76 1.09 4.45 -13.73
CA LEU A 76 0.92 4.92 -12.36
C LEU A 76 1.12 3.76 -11.39
N TRP A 77 1.69 4.05 -10.22
CA TRP A 77 1.73 3.14 -9.09
C TRP A 77 1.17 3.83 -7.85
N TRP A 78 0.26 3.18 -7.12
CA TRP A 78 -0.37 3.74 -5.94
C TRP A 78 -0.72 2.69 -4.88
N GLY A 79 -0.84 3.16 -3.64
CA GLY A 79 -1.15 2.32 -2.49
C GLY A 79 0.05 1.51 -1.98
N GLY A 80 -0.07 0.99 -0.76
CA GLY A 80 1.01 0.32 -0.05
C GLY A 80 2.04 1.30 0.52
N THR A 81 3.04 0.78 1.21
CA THR A 81 4.02 1.60 1.96
C THR A 81 4.91 2.46 1.08
N GLY A 82 5.26 3.65 1.55
CA GLY A 82 6.05 4.64 0.81
C GLY A 82 7.53 4.31 0.64
N ASP A 83 8.13 3.47 1.52
CA ASP A 83 9.56 3.16 1.43
C ASP A 83 9.98 2.60 0.06
N PRO A 84 9.29 1.63 -0.56
CA PRO A 84 9.62 1.17 -1.91
C PRO A 84 9.43 2.24 -2.99
N PHE A 85 8.52 3.21 -2.80
CA PHE A 85 8.37 4.35 -3.71
C PHE A 85 9.56 5.29 -3.62
N LEU A 86 10.06 5.55 -2.42
CA LEU A 86 11.28 6.39 -2.23
C LEU A 86 12.49 5.72 -2.89
N ALA A 87 12.64 4.41 -2.73
CA ALA A 87 13.68 3.66 -3.44
C ALA A 87 13.52 3.76 -4.97
N ALA A 88 12.29 3.68 -5.50
CA ALA A 88 12.02 3.86 -6.93
C ALA A 88 12.37 5.28 -7.42
N ALA A 89 12.11 6.31 -6.59
CA ALA A 89 12.49 7.69 -6.90
C ALA A 89 14.01 7.86 -6.96
N GLU A 90 14.75 7.33 -5.99
CA GLU A 90 16.21 7.33 -5.95
C GLU A 90 16.82 6.63 -7.18
N GLU A 91 16.22 5.52 -7.60
CA GLU A 91 16.63 4.76 -8.79
C GLU A 91 16.13 5.38 -10.12
N LYS A 92 15.52 6.57 -10.07
CA LYS A 92 15.06 7.35 -11.23
C LYS A 92 14.01 6.63 -12.07
N LEU A 93 13.15 5.83 -11.45
CA LEU A 93 12.05 5.09 -12.08
C LEU A 93 10.75 5.88 -12.13
N LEU A 94 10.69 7.04 -11.47
CA LEU A 94 9.50 7.86 -11.31
C LEU A 94 9.65 9.22 -11.99
N ASP A 95 8.52 9.85 -12.34
CA ASP A 95 8.43 11.24 -12.78
C ASP A 95 7.91 12.13 -11.64
N ALA A 96 8.47 13.33 -11.55
CA ALA A 96 8.03 14.29 -10.54
C ALA A 96 6.65 14.85 -10.92
N TYR A 97 5.73 14.84 -9.95
CA TYR A 97 4.39 15.40 -10.11
C TYR A 97 3.82 15.88 -8.78
N ARG A 98 3.20 17.05 -8.80
CA ARG A 98 2.49 17.62 -7.67
C ARG A 98 1.04 17.91 -8.06
N PRO A 99 0.05 17.23 -7.46
CA PRO A 99 -1.34 17.38 -7.85
C PRO A 99 -1.92 18.74 -7.44
N ALA A 100 -2.96 19.18 -8.12
CA ALA A 100 -3.67 20.41 -7.81
C ALA A 100 -4.25 20.44 -6.39
N TYR A 101 -4.57 19.27 -5.83
CA TYR A 101 -5.14 19.11 -4.49
C TYR A 101 -4.13 19.23 -3.34
N THR A 102 -2.84 19.50 -3.61
CA THR A 102 -1.80 19.55 -2.55
C THR A 102 -2.15 20.48 -1.39
N LYS A 103 -2.83 21.62 -1.65
CA LYS A 103 -3.30 22.57 -0.61
C LYS A 103 -4.36 21.97 0.35
N ASP A 104 -5.07 20.95 -0.11
CA ASP A 104 -6.15 20.28 0.62
C ASP A 104 -5.66 19.02 1.35
N LEU A 105 -4.36 18.71 1.29
CA LEU A 105 -3.76 17.55 1.95
C LEU A 105 -3.33 17.89 3.38
N TYR A 106 -3.28 16.85 4.23
CA TYR A 106 -2.64 16.95 5.54
C TYR A 106 -1.13 17.17 5.41
N ASP A 107 -0.53 17.86 6.39
CA ASP A 107 0.90 18.22 6.38
C ASP A 107 1.83 17.01 6.23
N TRP A 108 1.47 15.85 6.80
CA TRP A 108 2.26 14.63 6.63
C TRP A 108 2.31 14.16 5.17
N SER A 109 1.24 14.36 4.41
CA SER A 109 1.20 14.05 2.98
C SER A 109 2.01 15.05 2.16
N VAL A 110 1.89 16.36 2.48
CA VAL A 110 2.67 17.42 1.83
C VAL A 110 4.16 17.21 2.04
N ARG A 111 4.59 16.88 3.28
CA ARG A 111 6.00 16.58 3.60
C ARG A 111 6.57 15.44 2.77
N GLN A 112 5.77 14.44 2.39
CA GLN A 112 6.24 13.36 1.53
C GLN A 112 6.64 13.86 0.13
N TYR A 113 5.83 14.75 -0.46
CA TYR A 113 6.19 15.43 -1.73
C TYR A 113 7.47 16.23 -1.60
N ASP A 114 7.58 17.04 -0.54
CA ASP A 114 8.74 17.91 -0.33
C ASP A 114 10.02 17.08 -0.12
N MET A 115 9.97 16.04 0.69
CA MET A 115 11.09 15.16 0.98
C MET A 115 11.56 14.38 -0.25
N SER A 116 10.66 13.97 -1.11
CA SER A 116 10.96 13.20 -2.31
C SER A 116 11.27 14.05 -3.55
N GLY A 117 11.22 15.39 -3.48
CA GLY A 117 11.33 16.24 -4.67
C GLY A 117 10.15 16.10 -5.64
N ASN A 118 8.97 15.86 -5.11
CA ASN A 118 7.71 15.64 -5.83
C ASN A 118 7.63 14.31 -6.62
N PHE A 119 8.54 13.36 -6.41
CA PHE A 119 8.47 12.05 -7.05
C PHE A 119 7.44 11.12 -6.40
N VAL A 120 7.20 11.29 -5.09
CA VAL A 120 6.30 10.42 -4.31
C VAL A 120 5.32 11.27 -3.52
N GLY A 121 4.03 11.03 -3.69
CA GLY A 121 2.98 11.54 -2.83
C GLY A 121 2.62 10.55 -1.74
N ALA A 122 2.00 11.04 -0.64
CA ALA A 122 1.38 10.18 0.36
C ALA A 122 -0.14 10.22 0.20
N PHE A 123 -0.71 9.08 -0.11
CA PHE A 123 -2.12 8.90 -0.46
C PHE A 123 -3.01 8.62 0.78
N TYR A 124 -2.45 7.91 1.76
CA TYR A 124 -3.05 7.62 3.06
C TYR A 124 -1.96 7.38 4.12
N THR A 125 -2.39 7.23 5.37
CA THR A 125 -1.52 6.74 6.45
C THR A 125 -2.19 5.64 7.26
N SER A 126 -1.40 4.75 7.84
CA SER A 126 -1.85 3.71 8.76
C SER A 126 -0.74 3.23 9.68
N PHE A 127 -1.09 2.51 10.74
CA PHE A 127 -0.19 2.17 11.86
C PHE A 127 0.03 0.68 11.93
N ILE A 128 1.27 0.29 12.23
CA ILE A 128 1.63 -1.09 12.52
C ILE A 128 1.13 -1.46 13.92
N GLY A 129 0.69 -2.70 14.05
CA GLY A 129 0.29 -3.26 15.32
C GLY A 129 0.23 -4.77 15.30
N MET A 130 -0.37 -5.31 16.33
CA MET A 130 -0.66 -6.73 16.47
C MET A 130 -2.16 -6.94 16.65
N GLY A 131 -2.69 -7.95 15.98
CA GLY A 131 -4.07 -8.38 16.15
C GLY A 131 -4.15 -9.84 16.52
N TRP A 132 -5.22 -10.24 17.17
CA TRP A 132 -5.42 -11.63 17.61
C TRP A 132 -6.90 -12.02 17.55
N ASN A 133 -7.12 -13.32 17.55
CA ASN A 133 -8.46 -13.87 17.70
C ASN A 133 -8.66 -14.32 19.14
N GLU A 134 -9.58 -13.67 19.88
CA GLU A 134 -9.84 -13.95 21.30
C GLU A 134 -10.27 -15.39 21.54
N GLU A 135 -11.09 -15.97 20.65
CA GLU A 135 -11.54 -17.36 20.80
C GLU A 135 -10.39 -18.35 20.59
N THR A 136 -9.54 -18.10 19.59
CA THR A 136 -8.37 -18.95 19.31
C THR A 136 -7.39 -18.91 20.47
N LEU A 137 -7.04 -17.74 20.99
CA LEU A 137 -6.17 -17.60 22.14
C LEU A 137 -6.82 -18.17 23.40
N GLY A 138 -8.13 -17.95 23.61
CA GLY A 138 -8.87 -18.49 24.75
C GLY A 138 -8.89 -20.01 24.80
N LYS A 139 -9.12 -20.69 23.66
CA LYS A 139 -9.05 -22.17 23.54
C LYS A 139 -7.68 -22.70 23.94
N LYS A 140 -6.62 -21.94 23.66
CA LYS A 140 -5.22 -22.28 23.99
C LYS A 140 -4.76 -21.76 25.35
N LYS A 141 -5.63 -21.07 26.09
CA LYS A 141 -5.35 -20.41 27.37
C LYS A 141 -4.18 -19.42 27.29
N LEU A 142 -4.03 -18.74 26.14
CA LEU A 142 -3.01 -17.73 25.90
C LEU A 142 -3.58 -16.34 26.18
N ALA A 143 -2.81 -15.51 26.88
CA ALA A 143 -3.13 -14.11 27.06
C ALA A 143 -2.89 -13.33 25.74
N ALA A 144 -3.64 -12.27 25.52
CA ALA A 144 -3.41 -11.36 24.40
C ALA A 144 -2.10 -10.58 24.58
N PRO A 145 -1.27 -10.41 23.52
CA PRO A 145 -0.07 -9.60 23.60
C PRO A 145 -0.42 -8.11 23.65
N LYS A 146 0.43 -7.31 24.33
CA LYS A 146 0.29 -5.85 24.46
C LYS A 146 1.53 -5.09 23.98
N CYS A 147 2.67 -5.73 24.03
CA CYS A 147 3.99 -5.13 23.75
C CYS A 147 4.75 -5.97 22.73
N TRP A 148 5.71 -5.36 22.03
CA TRP A 148 6.61 -6.13 21.15
C TRP A 148 7.31 -7.24 21.91
N ALA A 149 7.75 -6.96 23.13
CA ALA A 149 8.44 -7.92 23.99
C ALA A 149 7.64 -9.21 24.21
N ASP A 150 6.30 -9.13 24.33
CA ASP A 150 5.44 -10.28 24.57
C ASP A 150 5.53 -11.33 23.46
N LEU A 151 5.70 -10.87 22.21
CA LEU A 151 5.69 -11.74 21.04
C LEU A 151 6.89 -12.70 20.97
N THR A 152 7.89 -12.48 21.79
CA THR A 152 9.08 -13.38 21.88
C THR A 152 8.92 -14.47 22.96
N ASP A 153 7.84 -14.44 23.73
CA ASP A 153 7.55 -15.48 24.74
C ASP A 153 7.30 -16.82 24.04
N PRO A 154 7.99 -17.90 24.43
CA PRO A 154 7.82 -19.25 23.84
C PRO A 154 6.39 -19.79 23.89
N LYS A 155 5.52 -19.26 24.76
CA LYS A 155 4.09 -19.63 24.83
C LYS A 155 3.35 -19.37 23.52
N TYR A 156 3.84 -18.43 22.69
CA TYR A 156 3.26 -18.10 21.38
C TYR A 156 3.89 -18.88 20.21
N LYS A 157 4.70 -19.91 20.49
CA LYS A 157 5.32 -20.72 19.44
C LYS A 157 4.26 -21.29 18.50
N GLY A 158 4.41 -20.98 17.20
CA GLY A 158 3.48 -21.44 16.16
C GLY A 158 2.15 -20.68 16.10
N GLU A 159 2.01 -19.55 16.81
CA GLU A 159 0.77 -18.76 16.83
C GLU A 159 0.85 -17.48 16.02
N ILE A 160 2.05 -17.02 15.65
CA ILE A 160 2.26 -15.70 15.08
C ILE A 160 2.47 -15.78 13.58
N GLU A 161 1.75 -14.96 12.83
CA GLU A 161 2.02 -14.70 11.42
C GLU A 161 2.52 -13.28 11.18
N MET A 162 3.42 -13.15 10.22
CA MET A 162 3.92 -11.88 9.71
C MET A 162 4.13 -12.00 8.19
N ALA A 163 4.12 -10.90 7.44
CA ALA A 163 4.51 -10.98 6.04
C ALA A 163 6.04 -11.01 5.88
N HIS A 164 6.50 -11.51 4.73
CA HIS A 164 7.91 -11.52 4.37
C HIS A 164 8.37 -10.10 3.97
N PRO A 165 9.43 -9.53 4.59
CA PRO A 165 9.81 -8.13 4.35
C PRO A 165 10.34 -7.86 2.94
N GLY A 166 10.82 -8.86 2.23
CA GLY A 166 11.25 -8.72 0.84
C GLY A 166 10.09 -8.50 -0.15
N SER A 167 8.91 -9.12 0.11
CA SER A 167 7.74 -9.03 -0.76
C SER A 167 6.73 -7.98 -0.29
N SER A 168 6.64 -7.75 1.02
CA SER A 168 5.68 -6.83 1.65
C SER A 168 6.38 -5.57 2.17
N GLY A 169 5.95 -4.41 1.68
CA GLY A 169 6.42 -3.13 2.23
C GLY A 169 6.05 -2.96 3.71
N GLY A 170 4.83 -3.37 4.12
CA GLY A 170 4.42 -3.31 5.51
C GLY A 170 5.32 -4.13 6.44
N ALA A 171 5.73 -5.33 6.01
CA ALA A 171 6.68 -6.12 6.77
C ALA A 171 8.08 -5.49 6.82
N TYR A 172 8.52 -4.84 5.75
CA TYR A 172 9.73 -4.04 5.78
C TYR A 172 9.61 -2.87 6.76
N THR A 173 8.48 -2.16 6.78
CA THR A 173 8.22 -1.09 7.75
C THR A 173 8.25 -1.61 9.19
N ILE A 174 7.79 -2.84 9.45
CA ILE A 174 7.93 -3.49 10.77
C ILE A 174 9.41 -3.66 11.12
N VAL A 175 10.20 -4.25 10.24
CA VAL A 175 11.65 -4.48 10.46
C VAL A 175 12.38 -3.15 10.70
N ALA A 176 12.19 -2.17 9.81
CA ALA A 176 12.81 -0.85 9.94
C ALA A 176 12.33 -0.09 11.19
N GLY A 177 11.06 -0.26 11.56
CA GLY A 177 10.48 0.30 12.78
C GLY A 177 11.12 -0.28 14.05
N LEU A 178 11.29 -1.59 14.12
CA LEU A 178 11.97 -2.26 15.23
C LEU A 178 13.43 -1.81 15.36
N ILE A 179 14.14 -1.66 14.23
CA ILE A 179 15.51 -1.12 14.21
C ILE A 179 15.56 0.28 14.81
N GLN A 180 14.60 1.14 14.45
CA GLN A 180 14.56 2.52 14.96
C GLN A 180 14.13 2.59 16.43
N LEU A 181 13.29 1.67 16.86
CA LEU A 181 12.78 1.62 18.23
C LEU A 181 13.83 1.09 19.22
N MET A 182 14.61 0.07 18.83
CA MET A 182 15.47 -0.69 19.73
C MET A 182 16.97 -0.52 19.46
N GLY A 183 17.35 0.07 18.31
CA GLY A 183 18.71 -0.03 17.73
C GLY A 183 18.88 -1.32 16.94
N GLU A 184 19.79 -1.31 15.95
CA GLU A 184 19.87 -2.39 14.96
C GLU A 184 20.18 -3.77 15.59
N ASP A 185 21.23 -3.85 16.40
CA ASP A 185 21.65 -5.14 16.98
C ASP A 185 20.56 -5.75 17.88
N ALA A 186 19.96 -4.94 18.75
CA ALA A 186 18.89 -5.39 19.63
C ALA A 186 17.64 -5.80 18.84
N ALA A 187 17.33 -5.09 17.76
CA ALA A 187 16.19 -5.44 16.88
C ALA A 187 16.41 -6.77 16.16
N PHE A 188 17.63 -7.06 15.69
CA PHE A 188 17.95 -8.34 15.07
C PHE A 188 17.90 -9.49 16.09
N GLU A 189 18.43 -9.30 17.30
CA GLU A 189 18.27 -10.30 18.37
C GLU A 189 16.80 -10.52 18.76
N TYR A 190 15.99 -9.47 18.80
CA TYR A 190 14.54 -9.56 18.99
C TYR A 190 13.89 -10.37 17.86
N MET A 191 14.18 -10.06 16.59
CA MET A 191 13.60 -10.74 15.43
C MET A 191 14.00 -12.23 15.37
N LYS A 192 15.21 -12.60 15.77
CA LYS A 192 15.64 -14.01 15.91
C LYS A 192 14.78 -14.77 16.94
N LYS A 193 14.43 -14.11 18.05
CA LYS A 193 13.54 -14.69 19.06
C LYS A 193 12.11 -14.79 18.55
N LEU A 194 11.60 -13.71 17.94
CA LEU A 194 10.26 -13.67 17.33
C LEU A 194 10.11 -14.75 16.25
N HIS A 195 11.13 -14.95 15.41
CA HIS A 195 11.14 -15.96 14.34
C HIS A 195 10.79 -17.37 14.83
N LYS A 196 11.21 -17.74 16.04
CA LYS A 196 10.89 -19.05 16.65
C LYS A 196 9.40 -19.24 16.94
N ASN A 197 8.65 -18.14 17.04
CA ASN A 197 7.21 -18.15 17.29
C ASN A 197 6.39 -17.96 16.01
N ILE A 198 7.05 -17.60 14.88
CA ILE A 198 6.39 -17.39 13.59
C ILE A 198 5.98 -18.72 12.96
N THR A 199 4.70 -18.86 12.62
CA THR A 199 4.17 -20.01 11.86
C THR A 199 4.55 -19.91 10.40
N SER A 200 4.29 -18.75 9.79
CA SER A 200 4.55 -18.51 8.37
C SER A 200 4.86 -17.05 8.07
N TYR A 201 5.62 -16.83 6.99
CA TYR A 201 5.78 -15.51 6.37
C TYR A 201 4.94 -15.48 5.09
N THR A 202 3.89 -14.68 5.11
CA THR A 202 2.99 -14.51 3.96
C THR A 202 3.57 -13.52 2.94
N LYS A 203 3.01 -13.47 1.73
CA LYS A 203 3.47 -12.52 0.69
C LYS A 203 3.05 -11.08 0.95
N SER A 204 1.93 -10.86 1.63
CA SER A 204 1.32 -9.55 1.83
C SER A 204 0.89 -9.34 3.28
N SER A 205 1.08 -8.14 3.82
CA SER A 205 0.62 -7.74 5.16
C SER A 205 -0.91 -7.76 5.33
N GLN A 206 -1.68 -7.91 4.27
CA GLN A 206 -3.14 -8.01 4.37
C GLN A 206 -3.63 -9.43 4.72
N ALA A 207 -2.78 -10.43 4.55
CA ALA A 207 -3.16 -11.82 4.82
C ALA A 207 -3.35 -12.11 6.32
N GLN A 208 -2.51 -11.51 7.19
CA GLN A 208 -2.54 -11.77 8.63
C GLN A 208 -3.89 -11.47 9.27
N ALA A 209 -4.49 -10.32 8.94
CA ALA A 209 -5.79 -9.96 9.51
C ALA A 209 -6.88 -10.99 9.14
N LYS A 210 -6.88 -11.45 7.90
CA LYS A 210 -7.81 -12.49 7.41
C LYS A 210 -7.57 -13.84 8.07
N ASN A 211 -6.31 -14.26 8.19
CA ASN A 211 -5.96 -15.53 8.81
C ASN A 211 -6.29 -15.53 10.32
N VAL A 212 -6.02 -14.42 11.00
CA VAL A 212 -6.45 -14.21 12.39
C VAL A 212 -7.97 -14.25 12.51
N ALA A 213 -8.69 -13.56 11.63
CA ALA A 213 -10.16 -13.55 11.66
C ALA A 213 -10.75 -14.95 11.54
N ARG A 214 -10.19 -15.79 10.69
CA ARG A 214 -10.62 -17.18 10.48
C ARG A 214 -10.11 -18.15 11.54
N GLY A 215 -9.23 -17.71 12.46
CA GLY A 215 -8.60 -18.55 13.46
C GLY A 215 -7.49 -19.46 12.90
N GLU A 216 -7.01 -19.20 11.68
CA GLU A 216 -5.90 -19.90 11.03
C GLU A 216 -4.55 -19.50 11.67
N ALA A 217 -4.46 -18.27 12.20
CA ALA A 217 -3.40 -17.79 13.07
C ALA A 217 -3.98 -17.25 14.37
N GLY A 218 -3.28 -17.43 15.48
CA GLY A 218 -3.67 -16.87 16.78
C GLY A 218 -3.42 -15.36 16.84
N ILE A 219 -2.27 -14.94 16.31
CA ILE A 219 -1.77 -13.56 16.35
C ILE A 219 -1.24 -13.18 14.96
N GLY A 220 -1.50 -11.97 14.52
CA GLY A 220 -0.94 -11.38 13.30
C GLY A 220 -0.20 -10.08 13.59
N ILE A 221 0.97 -9.88 12.98
CA ILE A 221 1.67 -8.60 13.01
C ILE A 221 1.42 -7.91 11.66
N SER A 222 0.67 -6.81 11.67
CA SER A 222 0.27 -6.09 10.46
C SER A 222 -0.21 -4.67 10.79
N PHE A 223 -0.92 -4.06 9.85
CA PHE A 223 -1.58 -2.77 10.04
C PHE A 223 -2.87 -2.93 10.88
N LEU A 224 -3.08 -2.00 11.80
CA LEU A 224 -4.24 -2.02 12.71
C LEU A 224 -5.58 -1.96 11.95
N PHE A 225 -5.63 -1.21 10.84
CA PHE A 225 -6.85 -1.08 10.05
C PHE A 225 -7.35 -2.42 9.51
N GLY A 226 -6.46 -3.32 9.09
CA GLY A 226 -6.85 -4.62 8.54
C GLY A 226 -7.60 -5.50 9.55
N PHE A 227 -7.21 -5.47 10.81
CA PHE A 227 -7.94 -6.18 11.88
C PHE A 227 -9.30 -5.56 12.14
N GLU A 228 -9.41 -4.23 12.07
CA GLU A 228 -10.68 -3.53 12.19
C GLU A 228 -11.61 -3.81 11.01
N GLU A 229 -11.08 -3.88 9.78
CA GLU A 229 -11.83 -4.31 8.60
C GLU A 229 -12.46 -5.68 8.81
N GLU A 230 -11.71 -6.66 9.30
CA GLU A 230 -12.23 -8.01 9.58
C GLU A 230 -13.27 -7.99 10.72
N ARG A 231 -13.06 -7.19 11.77
CA ARG A 231 -14.03 -7.04 12.86
C ARG A 231 -15.37 -6.49 12.35
N GLN A 232 -15.33 -5.51 11.43
CA GLN A 232 -16.51 -4.94 10.78
C GLN A 232 -17.15 -5.90 9.77
N ALA A 233 -16.37 -6.76 9.13
CA ALA A 233 -16.87 -7.82 8.26
C ALA A 233 -17.61 -8.95 9.01
N GLY A 234 -17.66 -8.88 10.34
CA GLY A 234 -18.43 -9.81 11.18
C GLY A 234 -17.60 -10.71 12.09
N PHE A 235 -16.28 -10.70 12.01
CA PHE A 235 -15.39 -11.49 12.87
C PHE A 235 -15.21 -10.82 14.25
N LYS A 236 -16.23 -10.92 15.09
CA LYS A 236 -16.34 -10.20 16.36
C LYS A 236 -15.27 -10.58 17.40
N SER A 237 -14.62 -11.72 17.26
CA SER A 237 -13.52 -12.17 18.12
C SER A 237 -12.17 -11.55 17.77
N VAL A 238 -12.09 -10.75 16.69
CA VAL A 238 -10.84 -10.07 16.30
C VAL A 238 -10.61 -8.85 17.20
N ARG A 239 -9.41 -8.72 17.73
CA ARG A 239 -8.90 -7.56 18.48
C ARG A 239 -7.57 -7.14 17.92
N ALA A 240 -7.23 -5.87 18.13
CA ALA A 240 -5.91 -5.36 17.76
C ALA A 240 -5.46 -4.25 18.72
N THR A 241 -4.15 -4.06 18.83
CA THR A 241 -3.53 -2.99 19.60
C THR A 241 -2.23 -2.52 18.96
N ALA A 242 -1.89 -1.26 19.19
CA ALA A 242 -0.54 -0.79 18.99
C ALA A 242 0.36 -1.30 20.13
N PRO A 243 1.61 -1.67 19.85
CA PRO A 243 2.56 -2.12 20.88
C PRO A 243 2.88 -1.02 21.89
N CYS A 244 2.98 -1.39 23.17
CA CYS A 244 3.16 -0.45 24.30
C CYS A 244 4.46 0.35 24.24
N GLU A 245 5.52 -0.19 23.62
CA GLU A 245 6.81 0.50 23.48
C GLU A 245 6.75 1.63 22.44
N GLY A 246 5.83 1.51 21.50
CA GLY A 246 5.68 2.38 20.34
C GLY A 246 5.72 1.61 19.05
N THR A 247 5.32 2.26 17.96
CA THR A 247 5.22 1.58 16.65
C THR A 247 5.53 2.50 15.50
N ALA A 248 5.85 1.86 14.35
CA ALA A 248 6.00 2.51 13.07
C ALA A 248 4.63 2.74 12.40
N TYR A 249 4.65 3.60 11.40
CA TYR A 249 3.50 3.90 10.55
C TYR A 249 3.94 3.93 9.08
N GLU A 250 2.97 3.78 8.19
CA GLU A 250 3.21 3.96 6.76
C GLU A 250 2.66 5.30 6.26
N LEU A 251 3.27 5.79 5.20
CA LEU A 251 2.67 6.76 4.29
C LEU A 251 2.43 6.02 2.99
N GLY A 252 1.17 5.78 2.64
CA GLY A 252 0.80 5.06 1.42
C GLY A 252 1.24 5.82 0.18
N GLY A 253 2.08 5.19 -0.65
CA GLY A 253 2.69 5.87 -1.78
C GLY A 253 1.74 6.08 -2.97
N ILE A 254 2.01 7.12 -3.76
CA ILE A 254 1.45 7.32 -5.10
C ILE A 254 2.49 8.03 -5.96
N ALA A 255 2.71 7.54 -7.21
CA ALA A 255 3.72 8.07 -8.11
C ALA A 255 3.41 7.81 -9.58
N LEU A 256 3.86 8.71 -10.45
CA LEU A 256 3.88 8.50 -11.90
C LEU A 256 5.15 7.74 -12.31
N ILE A 257 5.01 6.87 -13.30
CA ILE A 257 6.13 6.05 -13.77
C ILE A 257 6.87 6.78 -14.89
N LYS A 258 8.19 6.86 -14.79
CA LYS A 258 9.03 7.50 -15.79
C LYS A 258 8.95 6.77 -17.12
N GLY A 259 8.75 7.55 -18.20
CA GLY A 259 8.63 7.00 -19.54
C GLY A 259 7.30 6.27 -19.79
N ALA A 260 6.31 6.47 -18.94
CA ALA A 260 4.96 5.93 -19.10
C ALA A 260 4.34 6.36 -20.44
N ARG A 261 3.62 5.42 -21.10
CA ARG A 261 3.02 5.68 -22.41
C ARG A 261 1.84 6.63 -22.37
N ASN A 262 1.10 6.62 -21.27
CA ASN A 262 -0.14 7.36 -21.08
C ASN A 262 -0.04 8.39 -19.93
N GLY A 263 1.10 9.07 -19.80
CA GLY A 263 1.42 9.94 -18.67
C GLY A 263 0.36 11.02 -18.39
N GLU A 264 -0.21 11.66 -19.41
CA GLU A 264 -1.25 12.69 -19.23
C GLU A 264 -2.58 12.08 -18.71
N LEU A 265 -2.92 10.87 -19.14
CA LEU A 265 -4.08 10.16 -18.59
C LEU A 265 -3.82 9.68 -17.15
N ALA A 266 -2.57 9.26 -16.89
CA ALA A 266 -2.15 8.87 -15.55
C ALA A 266 -2.21 10.04 -14.56
N LYS A 267 -1.85 11.28 -14.96
CA LYS A 267 -2.02 12.49 -14.14
C LYS A 267 -3.49 12.73 -13.79
N LYS A 268 -4.42 12.54 -14.74
CA LYS A 268 -5.86 12.67 -14.46
C LYS A 268 -6.33 11.64 -13.42
N TYR A 269 -5.84 10.40 -13.51
CA TYR A 269 -6.17 9.37 -12.52
C TYR A 269 -5.52 9.67 -11.16
N TYR A 270 -4.28 10.13 -11.15
CA TYR A 270 -3.58 10.59 -9.96
C TYR A 270 -4.36 11.69 -9.23
N ASP A 271 -4.71 12.77 -9.95
CA ASP A 271 -5.47 13.90 -9.38
C ASP A 271 -6.82 13.45 -8.83
N TRP A 272 -7.52 12.58 -9.57
CA TRP A 272 -8.80 12.05 -9.11
C TRP A 272 -8.64 11.21 -7.83
N LEU A 273 -7.62 10.34 -7.75
CA LEU A 273 -7.32 9.58 -6.53
C LEU A 273 -7.05 10.49 -5.33
N MET A 274 -6.34 11.61 -5.53
CA MET A 274 -6.02 12.57 -4.47
C MET A 274 -7.18 13.51 -4.13
N SER A 275 -8.23 13.57 -4.93
CA SER A 275 -9.43 14.37 -4.68
C SER A 275 -10.28 13.82 -3.52
N PRO A 276 -11.20 14.62 -2.94
CA PRO A 276 -12.13 14.12 -1.93
C PRO A 276 -12.95 12.92 -2.41
N VAL A 277 -13.30 12.86 -3.71
CA VAL A 277 -14.05 11.75 -4.31
C VAL A 277 -13.21 10.48 -4.32
N GLY A 278 -11.98 10.55 -4.84
CA GLY A 278 -11.06 9.41 -4.91
C GLY A 278 -10.67 8.88 -3.52
N GLN A 279 -10.43 9.79 -2.57
CA GLN A 279 -10.14 9.44 -1.17
C GLN A 279 -11.32 8.72 -0.49
N GLY A 280 -12.56 9.10 -0.84
CA GLY A 280 -13.77 8.45 -0.32
C GLY A 280 -14.01 7.02 -0.81
N ILE A 281 -13.31 6.57 -1.87
CA ILE A 281 -13.45 5.20 -2.38
C ILE A 281 -12.91 4.17 -1.38
N GLY A 282 -11.86 4.49 -0.62
CA GLY A 282 -11.35 3.61 0.41
C GLY A 282 -12.42 3.18 1.41
N ALA A 283 -13.12 4.13 2.00
CA ALA A 283 -14.20 3.85 2.96
C ALA A 283 -15.34 3.02 2.33
N LYS A 284 -15.72 3.31 1.08
CA LYS A 284 -16.71 2.51 0.33
C LYS A 284 -16.25 1.07 0.09
N ALA A 285 -14.97 0.87 -0.10
CA ALA A 285 -14.35 -0.44 -0.26
C ALA A 285 -14.07 -1.15 1.08
N ASN A 286 -14.55 -0.61 2.19
CA ASN A 286 -14.23 -1.04 3.55
C ASN A 286 -12.72 -1.07 3.81
N SER A 287 -11.99 -0.07 3.29
CA SER A 287 -10.56 0.11 3.51
C SER A 287 -10.37 1.27 4.47
N LEU A 288 -9.85 0.96 5.66
CA LEU A 288 -9.91 1.84 6.83
C LEU A 288 -8.59 2.59 7.11
N GLN A 289 -7.80 2.85 6.07
CA GLN A 289 -6.65 3.74 6.16
C GLN A 289 -7.08 5.21 6.30
N ASN A 290 -6.27 6.02 6.96
CA ASN A 290 -6.52 7.44 7.13
C ASN A 290 -6.23 8.20 5.82
N PRO A 291 -7.22 8.87 5.21
CA PRO A 291 -7.07 9.54 3.92
C PRO A 291 -6.16 10.78 4.02
N ALA A 292 -5.46 11.10 2.91
CA ALA A 292 -4.56 12.24 2.86
C ALA A 292 -5.28 13.59 2.67
N ASN A 293 -6.47 13.60 2.07
CA ASN A 293 -7.21 14.82 1.79
C ASN A 293 -8.08 15.22 2.98
N LYS A 294 -7.76 16.37 3.64
CA LYS A 294 -8.43 16.86 4.84
C LYS A 294 -9.84 17.41 4.59
N THR A 295 -10.22 17.63 3.32
CA THR A 295 -11.58 18.07 2.97
C THR A 295 -12.54 16.90 2.80
N PHE A 296 -12.02 15.67 2.75
CA PHE A 296 -12.84 14.47 2.83
C PHE A 296 -13.24 14.21 4.29
N LYS A 297 -14.54 14.13 4.55
CA LYS A 297 -15.05 13.79 5.89
C LYS A 297 -14.77 12.32 6.18
N GLN A 298 -13.82 12.08 7.07
CA GLN A 298 -13.42 10.73 7.48
C GLN A 298 -14.58 9.95 8.10
N ASP A 299 -14.69 8.67 7.75
CA ASP A 299 -15.64 7.75 8.41
C ASP A 299 -15.19 7.48 9.86
N ALA A 300 -16.14 7.55 10.79
CA ALA A 300 -15.89 7.28 12.22
C ALA A 300 -15.35 5.86 12.51
N LYS A 301 -15.45 4.96 11.54
CA LYS A 301 -14.93 3.59 11.64
C LYS A 301 -13.42 3.48 11.44
N ILE A 302 -12.79 4.50 10.86
CA ILE A 302 -11.34 4.50 10.63
C ILE A 302 -10.63 4.66 11.97
N PRO A 303 -9.70 3.76 12.33
CA PRO A 303 -8.96 3.86 13.58
C PRO A 303 -8.25 5.21 13.72
N THR A 304 -8.46 5.88 14.86
CA THR A 304 -7.79 7.16 15.14
C THR A 304 -6.35 6.91 15.61
N MET A 305 -5.54 7.98 15.53
CA MET A 305 -4.16 7.97 16.06
C MET A 305 -4.12 8.15 17.59
N ASP A 306 -5.26 8.40 18.22
CA ASP A 306 -5.33 8.74 19.64
C ASP A 306 -4.79 7.60 20.52
N GLY A 307 -3.83 7.93 21.36
CA GLY A 307 -3.19 6.96 22.26
C GLY A 307 -2.13 6.06 21.61
N VAL A 308 -1.89 6.15 20.30
CA VAL A 308 -0.84 5.39 19.63
C VAL A 308 0.51 6.11 19.77
N LYS A 309 1.48 5.46 20.42
CA LYS A 309 2.84 5.99 20.52
C LYS A 309 3.60 5.72 19.22
N LEU A 310 3.67 6.72 18.34
CA LEU A 310 4.43 6.61 17.09
C LEU A 310 5.91 6.92 17.30
N ILE A 311 6.79 6.16 16.64
CA ILE A 311 8.20 6.52 16.52
C ILE A 311 8.36 7.66 15.50
N ASN A 312 9.44 8.43 15.61
CA ASN A 312 9.83 9.38 14.57
C ASN A 312 10.51 8.61 13.42
N TYR A 313 9.69 8.02 12.51
CA TYR A 313 10.19 7.15 11.44
C TYR A 313 10.99 7.94 10.41
N ASP A 314 12.26 7.58 10.21
CA ASP A 314 13.14 8.19 9.21
C ASP A 314 12.92 7.58 7.82
N PHE A 315 11.89 8.09 7.13
CA PHE A 315 11.56 7.67 5.77
C PHE A 315 12.71 7.89 4.77
N LYS A 316 13.55 8.92 4.97
CA LYS A 316 14.66 9.21 4.07
C LYS A 316 15.72 8.12 4.16
N LYS A 317 16.12 7.73 5.35
CA LYS A 317 17.13 6.68 5.57
C LYS A 317 16.59 5.31 5.14
N TYR A 318 15.44 4.91 5.67
CA TYR A 318 14.92 3.54 5.48
C TYR A 318 14.21 3.34 4.14
N GLY A 319 13.82 4.43 3.46
CA GLY A 319 13.37 4.41 2.07
C GLY A 319 14.50 4.40 1.04
N ALA A 320 15.76 4.67 1.44
CA ALA A 320 16.89 4.63 0.54
C ALA A 320 17.16 3.19 0.03
N SER A 321 17.40 3.06 -1.28
CA SER A 321 17.54 1.77 -1.96
C SER A 321 18.65 0.90 -1.36
N ALA A 322 19.82 1.50 -1.07
CA ALA A 322 20.97 0.82 -0.50
C ALA A 322 20.69 0.31 0.93
N GLU A 323 20.07 1.14 1.78
CA GLU A 323 19.76 0.77 3.16
C GLU A 323 18.69 -0.33 3.21
N ARG A 324 17.64 -0.20 2.38
CA ARG A 324 16.63 -1.22 2.24
C ARG A 324 17.22 -2.57 1.81
N LYS A 325 18.08 -2.58 0.79
CA LYS A 325 18.76 -3.78 0.32
C LYS A 325 19.61 -4.41 1.44
N ARG A 326 20.45 -3.61 2.13
CA ARG A 326 21.29 -4.05 3.24
C ARG A 326 20.48 -4.72 4.35
N ILE A 327 19.40 -4.09 4.78
CA ILE A 327 18.53 -4.61 5.86
C ILE A 327 17.87 -5.92 5.42
N LEU A 328 17.35 -6.00 4.19
CA LEU A 328 16.72 -7.23 3.69
C LEU A 328 17.71 -8.38 3.58
N GLU A 329 18.93 -8.15 3.06
CA GLU A 329 19.97 -9.16 2.97
C GLU A 329 20.39 -9.65 4.37
N LYS A 330 20.53 -8.73 5.33
CA LYS A 330 20.84 -9.08 6.73
C LYS A 330 19.72 -9.90 7.35
N TRP A 331 18.46 -9.52 7.11
CA TRP A 331 17.28 -10.24 7.62
C TRP A 331 17.20 -11.66 7.06
N GLU A 332 17.41 -11.83 5.75
CA GLU A 332 17.47 -13.16 5.12
C GLU A 332 18.52 -14.04 5.75
N LYS A 333 19.74 -13.48 5.92
CA LYS A 333 20.89 -14.21 6.43
C LYS A 333 20.77 -14.54 7.92
N GLU A 334 20.32 -13.59 8.74
CA GLU A 334 20.40 -13.71 10.21
C GLU A 334 19.08 -14.12 10.87
N VAL A 335 17.95 -13.98 10.19
CA VAL A 335 16.64 -14.31 10.74
C VAL A 335 15.97 -15.43 9.95
N ASN A 336 15.72 -15.22 8.66
CA ASN A 336 14.93 -16.15 7.85
C ASN A 336 15.60 -17.52 7.66
N SER A 337 16.93 -17.57 7.63
CA SER A 337 17.72 -18.80 7.49
C SER A 337 17.75 -19.68 8.75
N LEU A 338 17.28 -19.15 9.89
CA LEU A 338 17.26 -19.90 11.16
C LEU A 338 16.12 -20.93 11.19
N PRO A 339 16.28 -22.03 11.95
CA PRO A 339 15.18 -22.92 12.22
C PRO A 339 14.15 -22.26 13.15
N ARG A 340 12.87 -22.57 12.93
CA ARG A 340 11.74 -22.10 13.76
C ARG A 340 11.45 -23.02 14.93
#